data_71dee8bb6d6431a951bd3b9dc65f937b
#
_entry.id   71dee8bb6d6431a951bd3b9dc65f937b
#
_cell.length_a   1.000
_cell.length_b   1.000
_cell.length_c   1.000
_cell.angle_alpha   90.00
_cell.angle_beta   90.00
_cell.angle_gamma   90.00
#
_symmetry.space_group_name_H-M   'P 1'
#
loop_
_entity.id
_entity.type
_entity.pdbx_description
1 polymer ?
#
loop_
_entity_poly.entity_id
_entity_poly.type
_entity_poly.pdbx_seq_one_letter_code
_entity_poly.pdbx_strand_id
1 'polypeptide(L)'
;KYNTVYKPKTLKTSWGSTVQISNGSYGWKISNDKELEQLKKDIDAGEDVTRDPVYAQTANSHGENDYGDTYVEINLTAQHLYFYKNGNLVVDSDFVSGNISKGNGTPVGAYPVTYTERNATLKGENYSSDVSFWMPYCGNVGMHDASWRSTFGGNIYKRNGSHGCVNLPYAAAKTIFENIAAGYPVLVYELPGTESPKAIAMDQGASVVDAINGIGEVSLGSGGAITNARNAYNGLSEEAKSYVSNYSTLEAAEAAYAGLVSQEAENQANNEAQGQANGVIDLIGQIGKVTTGSGDAIKRARDAYNALSDRAKAMVSNYDTLTAEEEEFKSLSES
;
A
#
# COMPACT_ATOMS: atom_id res chain seq x y z
N LYS A 1 -8.36 -32.33 -27.83
CA LYS A 1 -7.38 -32.08 -28.88
C LYS A 1 -7.91 -31.10 -29.91
N TYR A 2 -9.13 -31.29 -30.45
CA TYR A 2 -9.66 -30.51 -31.59
C TYR A 2 -10.67 -29.40 -31.19
N ASN A 3 -11.05 -29.29 -29.91
CA ASN A 3 -11.92 -28.27 -29.39
C ASN A 3 -11.47 -27.90 -27.98
N THR A 4 -10.58 -26.90 -27.88
CA THR A 4 -9.87 -26.56 -26.66
C THR A 4 -10.19 -25.14 -26.16
N VAL A 5 -10.98 -24.38 -26.92
CA VAL A 5 -11.49 -23.08 -26.50
C VAL A 5 -12.24 -23.23 -25.16
N TYR A 6 -12.06 -22.28 -24.22
CA TYR A 6 -12.61 -22.27 -22.85
C TYR A 6 -12.11 -23.41 -21.93
N LYS A 7 -11.18 -24.25 -22.38
CA LYS A 7 -10.53 -25.23 -21.48
C LYS A 7 -9.38 -24.57 -20.74
N PRO A 8 -9.12 -24.92 -19.47
CA PRO A 8 -7.96 -24.44 -18.74
C PRO A 8 -6.65 -24.70 -19.49
N LYS A 9 -5.73 -23.74 -19.42
CA LYS A 9 -4.38 -23.88 -19.98
C LYS A 9 -3.39 -24.09 -18.84
N THR A 10 -2.55 -25.12 -18.95
CA THR A 10 -1.44 -25.35 -18.04
C THR A 10 -0.22 -24.62 -18.57
N LEU A 11 0.28 -23.63 -17.83
CA LEU A 11 1.48 -22.89 -18.18
C LEU A 11 2.60 -23.18 -17.19
N LYS A 12 3.74 -23.65 -17.68
CA LYS A 12 5.00 -23.61 -16.94
C LYS A 12 5.58 -22.20 -17.11
N THR A 13 5.47 -21.41 -16.08
CA THR A 13 5.81 -19.98 -16.13
C THR A 13 7.32 -19.75 -16.19
N SER A 14 7.71 -18.57 -16.69
CA SER A 14 9.09 -18.07 -16.64
C SER A 14 9.64 -17.91 -15.23
N TRP A 15 8.76 -17.96 -14.22
CA TRP A 15 9.10 -17.95 -12.79
C TRP A 15 9.37 -19.35 -12.21
N GLY A 16 9.36 -20.40 -13.05
CA GLY A 16 9.65 -21.78 -12.65
C GLY A 16 8.49 -22.53 -12.01
N SER A 17 7.35 -21.87 -11.78
CA SER A 17 6.12 -22.48 -11.24
C SER A 17 5.16 -22.89 -12.35
N THR A 18 4.21 -23.77 -12.05
CA THR A 18 3.13 -24.11 -12.96
C THR A 18 1.82 -23.49 -12.51
N VAL A 19 1.12 -22.81 -13.42
CA VAL A 19 -0.19 -22.20 -13.17
C VAL A 19 -1.26 -22.80 -14.07
N GLN A 20 -2.51 -22.80 -13.58
CA GLN A 20 -3.70 -23.16 -14.36
C GLN A 20 -4.47 -21.90 -14.70
N ILE A 21 -4.59 -21.57 -15.98
CA ILE A 21 -5.33 -20.42 -16.50
C ILE A 21 -6.69 -20.91 -16.97
N SER A 22 -7.74 -20.68 -16.17
CA SER A 22 -9.06 -21.28 -16.36
C SER A 22 -10.01 -20.44 -17.22
N ASN A 23 -9.73 -19.16 -17.43
CA ASN A 23 -10.59 -18.24 -18.17
C ASN A 23 -10.00 -17.90 -19.55
N GLY A 24 -10.81 -17.28 -20.39
CA GLY A 24 -10.39 -16.76 -21.68
C GLY A 24 -11.02 -17.50 -22.84
N SER A 25 -10.68 -17.07 -24.04
CA SER A 25 -11.27 -17.52 -25.32
C SER A 25 -10.24 -18.08 -26.29
N TYR A 26 -8.99 -18.32 -25.84
CA TYR A 26 -7.96 -18.93 -26.68
C TYR A 26 -8.17 -20.43 -26.82
N GLY A 27 -7.91 -20.96 -28.01
CA GLY A 27 -7.90 -22.40 -28.29
C GLY A 27 -8.55 -22.75 -29.63
N TRP A 28 -8.51 -24.03 -29.95
CA TRP A 28 -9.20 -24.58 -31.11
C TRP A 28 -10.72 -24.55 -30.88
N LYS A 29 -11.47 -24.08 -31.91
CA LYS A 29 -12.93 -24.09 -31.89
C LYS A 29 -13.44 -24.65 -33.22
N ILE A 30 -14.13 -25.76 -33.16
CA ILE A 30 -14.76 -26.35 -34.34
C ILE A 30 -15.97 -25.49 -34.76
N SER A 31 -16.11 -25.26 -36.06
CA SER A 31 -17.31 -24.67 -36.65
C SER A 31 -18.34 -25.77 -36.87
N ASN A 32 -19.27 -25.97 -35.97
CA ASN A 32 -20.23 -27.08 -36.03
C ASN A 32 -21.03 -27.11 -37.34
N ASP A 33 -21.47 -25.96 -37.82
CA ASP A 33 -22.26 -25.88 -39.07
C ASP A 33 -21.43 -26.22 -40.28
N LYS A 34 -20.24 -25.61 -40.40
CA LYS A 34 -19.34 -25.88 -41.56
C LYS A 34 -18.77 -27.30 -41.52
N GLU A 35 -18.51 -27.83 -40.32
CA GLU A 35 -18.06 -29.22 -40.17
C GLU A 35 -19.17 -30.18 -40.56
N LEU A 36 -20.44 -29.92 -40.19
CA LEU A 36 -21.57 -30.74 -40.62
C LEU A 36 -21.76 -30.70 -42.15
N GLU A 37 -21.64 -29.52 -42.77
CA GLU A 37 -21.68 -29.40 -44.22
C GLU A 37 -20.54 -30.18 -44.90
N GLN A 38 -19.35 -30.11 -44.35
CA GLN A 38 -18.20 -30.84 -44.91
C GLN A 38 -18.33 -32.35 -44.73
N LEU A 39 -18.79 -32.82 -43.57
CA LEU A 39 -19.07 -34.23 -43.31
C LEU A 39 -20.08 -34.81 -44.28
N LYS A 40 -21.15 -34.06 -44.65
CA LYS A 40 -22.12 -34.48 -45.67
C LYS A 40 -21.44 -34.67 -47.04
N LYS A 41 -20.58 -33.73 -47.43
CA LYS A 41 -19.82 -33.82 -48.72
C LYS A 41 -18.89 -35.03 -48.70
N ASP A 42 -18.21 -35.30 -47.60
CA ASP A 42 -17.30 -36.42 -47.46
C ASP A 42 -18.04 -37.75 -47.58
N ILE A 43 -19.24 -37.86 -46.96
CA ILE A 43 -20.11 -39.02 -47.06
C ILE A 43 -20.64 -39.21 -48.47
N ASP A 44 -21.10 -38.14 -49.15
CA ASP A 44 -21.62 -38.16 -50.51
C ASP A 44 -20.55 -38.57 -51.53
N ALA A 45 -19.29 -38.23 -51.26
CA ALA A 45 -18.17 -38.64 -52.08
C ALA A 45 -17.86 -40.12 -52.02
N GLY A 46 -18.22 -40.84 -50.96
CA GLY A 46 -18.04 -42.29 -50.79
C GLY A 46 -16.60 -42.73 -50.66
N GLU A 47 -15.67 -41.82 -50.29
CA GLU A 47 -14.25 -42.11 -50.14
C GLU A 47 -13.86 -41.99 -48.64
N ASP A 48 -12.84 -42.75 -48.22
CA ASP A 48 -12.24 -42.66 -46.92
C ASP A 48 -11.45 -41.31 -46.81
N VAL A 49 -11.90 -40.43 -45.92
CA VAL A 49 -11.28 -39.11 -45.71
C VAL A 49 -10.66 -39.01 -44.35
N THR A 50 -9.38 -38.62 -44.30
CA THR A 50 -8.68 -38.21 -43.08
C THR A 50 -8.29 -36.76 -43.19
N ARG A 51 -8.89 -35.90 -42.36
CA ARG A 51 -8.63 -34.46 -42.35
C ARG A 51 -8.84 -33.88 -40.94
N ASP A 52 -8.33 -32.67 -40.76
CA ASP A 52 -8.71 -31.87 -39.59
C ASP A 52 -10.16 -31.36 -39.71
N PRO A 53 -10.86 -31.16 -38.58
CA PRO A 53 -12.16 -30.50 -38.58
C PRO A 53 -12.13 -29.09 -39.18
N VAL A 54 -13.27 -28.61 -39.65
CA VAL A 54 -13.42 -27.21 -40.09
C VAL A 54 -13.49 -26.32 -38.84
N TYR A 55 -12.51 -25.48 -38.66
CA TYR A 55 -12.41 -24.62 -37.47
C TYR A 55 -13.08 -23.28 -37.68
N ALA A 56 -13.73 -22.76 -36.64
CA ALA A 56 -14.15 -21.38 -36.49
C ALA A 56 -13.03 -20.51 -35.87
N GLN A 57 -12.14 -21.13 -35.08
CA GLN A 57 -10.96 -20.52 -34.52
C GLN A 57 -9.84 -21.55 -34.46
N THR A 58 -8.64 -21.14 -34.81
CA THR A 58 -7.43 -21.96 -34.74
C THR A 58 -6.58 -21.58 -33.52
N ALA A 59 -5.69 -22.49 -33.13
CA ALA A 59 -4.66 -22.26 -32.12
C ALA A 59 -3.30 -22.69 -32.67
N ASN A 60 -2.22 -22.42 -31.95
CA ASN A 60 -0.86 -22.62 -32.45
C ASN A 60 -0.43 -24.09 -32.50
N SER A 61 -1.03 -24.96 -31.68
CA SER A 61 -0.58 -26.34 -31.53
C SER A 61 -1.72 -27.32 -31.22
N HIS A 62 -1.57 -28.57 -31.71
CA HIS A 62 -2.33 -29.72 -31.23
C HIS A 62 -1.55 -30.60 -30.24
N GLY A 63 -0.40 -30.13 -29.75
CA GLY A 63 0.46 -30.83 -28.82
C GLY A 63 -0.07 -30.87 -27.39
N GLU A 64 0.82 -30.93 -26.42
CA GLU A 64 0.52 -30.99 -24.99
C GLU A 64 -0.25 -29.75 -24.52
N ASN A 65 0.08 -28.59 -25.08
CA ASN A 65 -0.67 -27.34 -24.91
C ASN A 65 -1.06 -26.80 -26.30
N ASP A 66 -2.12 -26.01 -26.37
CA ASP A 66 -2.61 -25.45 -27.62
C ASP A 66 -2.02 -24.06 -27.96
N TYR A 67 -1.33 -23.41 -27.03
CA TYR A 67 -0.68 -22.13 -27.26
C TYR A 67 0.72 -22.26 -27.88
N GLY A 68 1.32 -23.47 -27.91
CA GLY A 68 2.61 -23.73 -28.54
C GLY A 68 3.79 -23.03 -27.86
N ASP A 69 4.72 -22.56 -28.66
CA ASP A 69 5.98 -21.93 -28.26
C ASP A 69 6.09 -20.43 -28.60
N THR A 70 4.99 -19.87 -29.11
CA THR A 70 4.88 -18.44 -29.45
C THR A 70 3.70 -17.83 -28.71
N TYR A 71 3.97 -17.08 -27.65
CA TYR A 71 2.95 -16.49 -26.78
C TYR A 71 3.47 -15.31 -25.98
N VAL A 72 2.55 -14.48 -25.51
CA VAL A 72 2.83 -13.46 -24.49
C VAL A 72 2.43 -14.00 -23.12
N GLU A 73 3.34 -13.98 -22.17
CA GLU A 73 3.14 -14.36 -20.78
C GLU A 73 3.05 -13.08 -19.93
N ILE A 74 1.93 -12.89 -19.21
CA ILE A 74 1.67 -11.70 -18.40
C ILE A 74 1.41 -12.11 -16.95
N ASN A 75 2.36 -11.84 -16.06
CA ASN A 75 2.23 -12.03 -14.63
C ASN A 75 1.77 -10.73 -13.95
N LEU A 76 0.50 -10.66 -13.56
CA LEU A 76 -0.08 -9.49 -12.92
C LEU A 76 0.47 -9.22 -11.51
N THR A 77 0.88 -10.24 -10.78
CA THR A 77 1.49 -10.11 -9.46
C THR A 77 2.86 -9.45 -9.55
N ALA A 78 3.70 -9.94 -10.47
CA ALA A 78 5.02 -9.37 -10.70
C ALA A 78 4.99 -8.02 -11.43
N GLN A 79 3.89 -7.72 -12.13
CA GLN A 79 3.80 -6.60 -13.10
C GLN A 79 4.88 -6.71 -14.18
N HIS A 80 5.10 -7.94 -14.66
CA HIS A 80 6.17 -8.30 -15.57
C HIS A 80 5.66 -9.20 -16.70
N LEU A 81 6.15 -8.95 -17.93
CA LEU A 81 5.74 -9.62 -19.16
C LEU A 81 6.95 -10.24 -19.85
N TYR A 82 6.74 -11.46 -20.35
CA TYR A 82 7.63 -12.13 -21.30
C TYR A 82 6.91 -12.35 -22.62
N PHE A 83 7.60 -12.13 -23.73
CA PHE A 83 7.13 -12.53 -25.06
C PHE A 83 8.09 -13.55 -25.66
N TYR A 84 7.56 -14.73 -25.93
CA TYR A 84 8.26 -15.81 -26.61
C TYR A 84 7.80 -15.92 -28.05
N LYS A 85 8.75 -16.15 -28.95
CA LYS A 85 8.50 -16.45 -30.37
C LYS A 85 9.34 -17.64 -30.79
N ASN A 86 8.68 -18.71 -31.21
CA ASN A 86 9.33 -19.99 -31.60
C ASN A 86 10.27 -20.48 -30.46
N GLY A 87 9.80 -20.44 -29.23
CA GLY A 87 10.54 -20.85 -28.04
C GLY A 87 11.64 -19.89 -27.56
N ASN A 88 11.92 -18.82 -28.29
CA ASN A 88 12.94 -17.85 -27.92
C ASN A 88 12.32 -16.64 -27.22
N LEU A 89 12.96 -16.20 -26.14
CA LEU A 89 12.58 -14.98 -25.43
C LEU A 89 12.93 -13.75 -26.31
N VAL A 90 11.92 -12.94 -26.64
CA VAL A 90 12.05 -11.75 -27.49
C VAL A 90 11.90 -10.47 -26.69
N VAL A 91 10.99 -10.45 -25.70
CA VAL A 91 10.78 -9.32 -24.80
C VAL A 91 10.71 -9.80 -23.37
N ASP A 92 11.37 -9.06 -22.49
CA ASP A 92 11.41 -9.16 -21.04
C ASP A 92 11.22 -7.73 -20.52
N SER A 93 10.05 -7.43 -19.93
CA SER A 93 9.70 -6.04 -19.60
C SER A 93 8.71 -5.91 -18.47
N ASP A 94 8.95 -4.94 -17.60
CA ASP A 94 7.93 -4.45 -16.68
C ASP A 94 6.79 -3.75 -17.43
N PHE A 95 5.59 -3.79 -16.82
CA PHE A 95 4.40 -3.10 -17.32
C PHE A 95 3.58 -2.49 -16.16
N VAL A 96 2.51 -1.77 -16.48
CA VAL A 96 1.48 -1.37 -15.53
C VAL A 96 0.13 -1.86 -16.01
N SER A 97 -0.52 -2.71 -15.20
CA SER A 97 -1.85 -3.25 -15.45
C SER A 97 -2.98 -2.32 -15.00
N GLY A 98 -4.20 -2.80 -15.08
CA GLY A 98 -5.42 -2.11 -14.66
C GLY A 98 -5.44 -1.74 -13.18
N ASN A 99 -6.06 -0.60 -12.88
CA ASN A 99 -6.17 -0.04 -11.53
C ASN A 99 -7.16 -0.83 -10.67
N ILE A 100 -6.66 -1.65 -9.75
CA ILE A 100 -7.51 -2.49 -8.90
C ILE A 100 -8.33 -1.69 -7.88
N SER A 101 -7.83 -0.55 -7.38
CA SER A 101 -8.58 0.29 -6.43
C SER A 101 -9.83 0.93 -7.05
N LYS A 102 -9.87 1.02 -8.40
CA LYS A 102 -11.01 1.53 -9.16
C LYS A 102 -11.85 0.42 -9.81
N GLY A 103 -11.56 -0.85 -9.51
CA GLY A 103 -12.25 -1.99 -10.11
C GLY A 103 -11.87 -2.27 -11.58
N ASN A 104 -10.79 -1.68 -12.07
CA ASN A 104 -10.34 -1.80 -13.46
C ASN A 104 -9.24 -2.88 -13.62
N GLY A 105 -9.28 -3.97 -12.83
CA GLY A 105 -8.28 -5.03 -12.91
C GLY A 105 -8.18 -5.61 -14.33
N THR A 106 -6.95 -5.92 -14.77
CA THR A 106 -6.71 -6.61 -16.05
C THR A 106 -7.27 -8.04 -15.96
N PRO A 107 -8.07 -8.50 -16.95
CA PRO A 107 -8.68 -9.81 -16.91
C PRO A 107 -7.65 -10.94 -16.96
N VAL A 108 -7.72 -11.86 -15.99
CA VAL A 108 -6.96 -13.13 -16.00
C VAL A 108 -7.58 -14.08 -17.00
N GLY A 109 -6.76 -14.75 -17.81
CA GLY A 109 -7.23 -15.71 -18.82
C GLY A 109 -6.26 -15.93 -19.95
N ALA A 110 -6.58 -16.87 -20.83
CA ALA A 110 -5.88 -17.12 -22.09
C ALA A 110 -6.70 -16.55 -23.24
N TYR A 111 -6.16 -15.58 -23.96
CA TYR A 111 -6.86 -14.84 -25.00
C TYR A 111 -6.08 -14.83 -26.30
N PRO A 112 -6.72 -14.83 -27.49
CA PRO A 112 -6.04 -14.52 -28.72
C PRO A 112 -5.87 -13.00 -28.86
N VAL A 113 -4.77 -12.53 -29.43
CA VAL A 113 -4.69 -11.17 -29.98
C VAL A 113 -5.78 -11.02 -31.05
N THR A 114 -6.63 -10.01 -30.90
CA THR A 114 -7.77 -9.83 -31.82
C THR A 114 -7.32 -9.24 -33.15
N TYR A 115 -6.52 -8.19 -33.11
CA TYR A 115 -5.87 -7.53 -34.23
C TYR A 115 -4.69 -6.70 -33.74
N THR A 116 -3.97 -6.07 -34.67
CA THR A 116 -2.91 -5.10 -34.34
C THR A 116 -3.16 -3.82 -35.12
N GLU A 117 -2.97 -2.66 -34.48
CA GLU A 117 -3.20 -1.34 -35.11
C GLU A 117 -2.11 -0.35 -34.69
N ARG A 118 -1.57 0.38 -35.69
CA ARG A 118 -0.63 1.49 -35.47
C ARG A 118 -1.39 2.81 -35.30
N ASN A 119 -0.87 3.67 -34.43
CA ASN A 119 -1.38 5.02 -34.21
C ASN A 119 -2.89 5.04 -33.91
N ALA A 120 -3.29 4.18 -32.96
CA ALA A 120 -4.66 4.08 -32.51
C ALA A 120 -4.97 5.16 -31.47
N THR A 121 -6.22 5.63 -31.44
CA THR A 121 -6.73 6.48 -30.36
C THR A 121 -7.67 5.66 -29.48
N LEU A 122 -7.24 5.37 -28.26
CA LEU A 122 -8.03 4.62 -27.28
C LEU A 122 -8.97 5.60 -26.55
N LYS A 123 -10.29 5.34 -26.67
CA LYS A 123 -11.34 6.18 -26.09
C LYS A 123 -12.12 5.42 -25.04
N GLY A 124 -12.38 6.06 -23.91
CA GLY A 124 -13.30 5.63 -22.88
C GLY A 124 -14.20 6.78 -22.45
N GLU A 125 -15.04 6.54 -21.45
CA GLU A 125 -16.02 7.53 -20.98
C GLU A 125 -15.37 8.87 -20.62
N ASN A 126 -14.18 8.84 -19.98
CA ASN A 126 -13.50 10.02 -19.44
C ASN A 126 -12.05 10.16 -19.89
N TYR A 127 -11.65 9.48 -20.98
CA TYR A 127 -10.28 9.60 -21.51
C TYR A 127 -10.24 9.41 -23.03
N SER A 128 -9.21 10.00 -23.62
CA SER A 128 -8.76 9.77 -24.99
C SER A 128 -7.24 9.74 -24.96
N SER A 129 -6.64 8.64 -25.43
CA SER A 129 -5.18 8.45 -25.39
C SER A 129 -4.70 7.91 -26.73
N ASP A 130 -3.75 8.62 -27.36
CA ASP A 130 -3.10 8.16 -28.57
C ASP A 130 -1.96 7.20 -28.20
N VAL A 131 -1.89 6.08 -28.89
CA VAL A 131 -0.87 5.05 -28.71
C VAL A 131 -0.26 4.68 -30.08
N SER A 132 1.02 4.37 -30.10
CA SER A 132 1.71 4.01 -31.34
C SER A 132 1.40 2.57 -31.76
N PHE A 133 1.18 1.70 -30.77
CA PHE A 133 1.01 0.25 -30.98
C PHE A 133 -0.15 -0.25 -30.14
N TRP A 134 -1.21 -0.70 -30.77
CA TRP A 134 -2.39 -1.26 -30.13
C TRP A 134 -2.57 -2.74 -30.46
N MET A 135 -2.69 -3.58 -29.44
CA MET A 135 -2.80 -5.04 -29.55
C MET A 135 -3.88 -5.55 -28.58
N PRO A 136 -5.18 -5.42 -28.93
CA PRO A 136 -6.28 -5.90 -28.08
C PRO A 136 -6.35 -7.41 -28.05
N TYR A 137 -6.77 -7.96 -26.89
CA TYR A 137 -6.94 -9.40 -26.68
C TYR A 137 -8.20 -9.78 -25.89
N CYS A 138 -8.78 -8.87 -25.10
CA CYS A 138 -10.00 -9.14 -24.33
C CYS A 138 -10.93 -7.93 -24.37
N GLY A 139 -11.90 -7.91 -25.31
CA GLY A 139 -12.76 -6.77 -25.52
C GLY A 139 -11.95 -5.51 -25.81
N ASN A 140 -12.11 -4.48 -24.97
CA ASN A 140 -11.35 -3.23 -25.06
C ASN A 140 -10.04 -3.24 -24.25
N VAL A 141 -9.63 -4.40 -23.74
CA VAL A 141 -8.35 -4.56 -23.03
C VAL A 141 -7.30 -5.10 -23.98
N GLY A 142 -6.14 -4.46 -24.00
CA GLY A 142 -5.01 -4.84 -24.85
C GLY A 142 -3.68 -4.38 -24.29
N MET A 143 -2.62 -4.71 -25.00
CA MET A 143 -1.26 -4.22 -24.77
C MET A 143 -1.01 -2.99 -25.65
N HIS A 144 -0.34 -1.98 -25.11
CA HIS A 144 0.04 -0.77 -25.85
C HIS A 144 1.20 -0.02 -25.19
N ASP A 145 1.88 0.84 -25.91
CA ASP A 145 2.83 1.78 -25.34
C ASP A 145 2.14 2.86 -24.51
N ALA A 146 2.82 3.34 -23.47
CA ALA A 146 2.31 4.36 -22.59
C ALA A 146 3.37 5.46 -22.39
N SER A 147 3.51 6.33 -23.38
CA SER A 147 4.50 7.41 -23.40
C SER A 147 4.35 8.44 -22.27
N TRP A 148 3.19 8.52 -21.65
CA TRP A 148 2.91 9.36 -20.48
C TRP A 148 3.43 8.78 -19.15
N ARG A 149 3.99 7.56 -19.17
CA ARG A 149 4.59 6.94 -17.98
C ARG A 149 6.11 6.93 -18.09
N SER A 150 6.77 7.36 -17.04
CA SER A 150 8.22 7.27 -16.90
C SER A 150 8.68 6.02 -16.14
N THR A 151 7.76 5.33 -15.44
CA THR A 151 8.05 4.16 -14.61
C THR A 151 7.02 3.06 -14.82
N PHE A 152 7.49 1.82 -14.73
CA PHE A 152 6.69 0.62 -14.90
C PHE A 152 7.01 -0.37 -13.77
N GLY A 153 6.15 -1.39 -13.62
CA GLY A 153 6.30 -2.42 -12.59
C GLY A 153 5.92 -1.96 -11.18
N GLY A 154 6.32 -2.73 -10.19
CA GLY A 154 6.03 -2.46 -8.79
C GLY A 154 4.54 -2.55 -8.46
N ASN A 155 4.08 -1.73 -7.53
CA ASN A 155 2.68 -1.67 -7.12
C ASN A 155 1.89 -0.49 -7.72
N ILE A 156 2.41 0.13 -8.79
CA ILE A 156 1.78 1.30 -9.46
C ILE A 156 0.33 1.00 -9.82
N TYR A 157 0.03 -0.21 -10.30
CA TYR A 157 -1.30 -0.65 -10.72
C TYR A 157 -2.34 -0.58 -9.60
N LYS A 158 -1.94 -0.66 -8.34
CA LYS A 158 -2.87 -0.67 -7.20
C LYS A 158 -3.65 0.64 -7.09
N ARG A 159 -3.02 1.78 -7.34
CA ARG A 159 -3.62 3.12 -7.19
C ARG A 159 -3.57 3.99 -8.44
N ASN A 160 -2.60 3.75 -9.33
CA ASN A 160 -2.36 4.53 -10.56
C ASN A 160 -2.21 3.61 -11.79
N GLY A 161 -2.99 2.54 -11.83
CA GLY A 161 -3.08 1.63 -12.97
C GLY A 161 -3.88 2.21 -14.15
N SER A 162 -3.98 1.42 -15.20
CA SER A 162 -4.77 1.72 -16.40
C SER A 162 -6.28 1.46 -16.16
N HIS A 163 -7.08 1.57 -17.21
CA HIS A 163 -8.49 1.15 -17.22
C HIS A 163 -8.66 -0.35 -17.59
N GLY A 164 -7.61 -1.17 -17.41
CA GLY A 164 -7.60 -2.61 -17.69
C GLY A 164 -6.49 -3.03 -18.64
N CYS A 165 -6.00 -2.14 -19.49
CA CYS A 165 -4.95 -2.41 -20.46
C CYS A 165 -3.58 -2.65 -19.79
N VAL A 166 -2.71 -3.33 -20.51
CA VAL A 166 -1.29 -3.53 -20.15
C VAL A 166 -0.47 -2.41 -20.79
N ASN A 167 -0.08 -1.46 -19.95
CA ASN A 167 0.72 -0.30 -20.35
C ASN A 167 2.20 -0.69 -20.39
N LEU A 168 2.85 -0.58 -21.52
CA LEU A 168 4.23 -0.98 -21.75
C LEU A 168 5.15 0.22 -22.02
N PRO A 169 6.46 0.09 -21.75
CA PRO A 169 7.47 0.95 -22.32
C PRO A 169 7.38 0.91 -23.85
N TYR A 170 7.63 2.05 -24.52
CA TYR A 170 7.54 2.17 -25.98
C TYR A 170 8.34 1.09 -26.72
N ALA A 171 9.58 0.82 -26.30
CA ALA A 171 10.45 -0.16 -26.94
C ALA A 171 9.89 -1.60 -26.85
N ALA A 172 9.34 -1.97 -25.68
CA ALA A 172 8.72 -3.28 -25.47
C ALA A 172 7.47 -3.43 -26.34
N ALA A 173 6.56 -2.44 -26.31
CA ALA A 173 5.35 -2.45 -27.13
C ALA A 173 5.67 -2.52 -28.61
N LYS A 174 6.67 -1.76 -29.11
CA LYS A 174 7.13 -1.80 -30.48
C LYS A 174 7.62 -3.20 -30.87
N THR A 175 8.51 -3.78 -30.06
CA THR A 175 9.09 -5.10 -30.36
C THR A 175 8.02 -6.19 -30.38
N ILE A 176 7.06 -6.17 -29.45
CA ILE A 176 5.94 -7.11 -29.45
C ILE A 176 5.11 -6.90 -30.72
N PHE A 177 4.70 -5.67 -31.01
CA PHE A 177 3.87 -5.33 -32.15
C PHE A 177 4.46 -5.80 -33.50
N GLU A 178 5.77 -5.66 -33.68
CA GLU A 178 6.48 -6.05 -34.88
C GLU A 178 6.64 -7.57 -35.03
N ASN A 179 6.38 -8.33 -33.96
CA ASN A 179 6.57 -9.78 -33.93
C ASN A 179 5.32 -10.59 -33.61
N ILE A 180 4.20 -9.94 -33.29
CA ILE A 180 2.92 -10.59 -32.98
C ILE A 180 1.91 -10.40 -34.11
N ALA A 181 0.91 -11.27 -34.16
CA ALA A 181 -0.20 -11.17 -35.13
C ALA A 181 -1.52 -11.54 -34.46
N ALA A 182 -2.63 -11.24 -35.12
CA ALA A 182 -3.94 -11.72 -34.73
C ALA A 182 -3.94 -13.25 -34.52
N GLY A 183 -4.60 -13.72 -33.48
CA GLY A 183 -4.65 -15.13 -33.14
C GLY A 183 -3.52 -15.60 -32.17
N TYR A 184 -2.44 -14.83 -31.99
CA TYR A 184 -1.37 -15.22 -31.06
C TYR A 184 -1.87 -15.20 -29.61
N PRO A 185 -1.47 -16.20 -28.79
CA PRO A 185 -1.94 -16.32 -27.41
C PRO A 185 -1.33 -15.29 -26.47
N VAL A 186 -2.17 -14.72 -25.62
CA VAL A 186 -1.83 -13.88 -24.48
C VAL A 186 -2.30 -14.61 -23.23
N LEU A 187 -1.37 -15.01 -22.38
CA LEU A 187 -1.58 -15.82 -21.18
C LEU A 187 -1.43 -14.91 -19.94
N VAL A 188 -2.56 -14.52 -19.37
CA VAL A 188 -2.63 -13.60 -18.24
C VAL A 188 -2.95 -14.35 -16.96
N TYR A 189 -2.12 -14.20 -15.95
CA TYR A 189 -2.29 -14.89 -14.66
C TYR A 189 -1.79 -14.05 -13.48
N GLU A 190 -2.14 -14.51 -12.29
CA GLU A 190 -1.59 -14.07 -11.01
C GLU A 190 -0.77 -15.21 -10.40
N LEU A 191 0.36 -14.87 -9.80
CA LEU A 191 1.24 -15.82 -9.11
C LEU A 191 1.79 -15.17 -7.83
N PRO A 192 1.08 -15.30 -6.69
CA PRO A 192 1.53 -14.76 -5.41
C PRO A 192 2.94 -15.24 -5.05
N GLY A 193 3.75 -14.35 -4.50
CA GLY A 193 5.16 -14.59 -4.16
C GLY A 193 6.14 -14.25 -5.29
N THR A 194 5.65 -13.67 -6.39
CA THR A 194 6.48 -13.14 -7.48
C THR A 194 6.50 -11.60 -7.53
N GLU A 195 6.02 -10.95 -6.47
CA GLU A 195 6.10 -9.51 -6.32
C GLU A 195 7.56 -9.05 -6.42
N SER A 196 7.82 -8.02 -7.21
CA SER A 196 9.18 -7.47 -7.34
C SER A 196 9.65 -6.85 -6.02
N PRO A 197 10.97 -6.85 -5.71
CA PRO A 197 11.51 -6.13 -4.54
C PRO A 197 11.01 -4.69 -4.46
N LYS A 198 10.92 -4.02 -5.61
CA LYS A 198 10.34 -2.68 -5.73
C LYS A 198 8.87 -2.63 -5.29
N ALA A 199 8.04 -3.60 -5.70
CA ALA A 199 6.63 -3.66 -5.28
C ALA A 199 6.52 -3.81 -3.76
N ILE A 200 7.32 -4.70 -3.18
CA ILE A 200 7.38 -4.93 -1.73
C ILE A 200 7.80 -3.65 -1.00
N ALA A 201 8.86 -2.99 -1.47
CA ALA A 201 9.33 -1.74 -0.87
C ALA A 201 8.28 -0.62 -0.94
N MET A 202 7.58 -0.48 -2.08
CA MET A 202 6.49 0.48 -2.23
C MET A 202 5.32 0.19 -1.29
N ASP A 203 4.92 -1.07 -1.10
CA ASP A 203 3.86 -1.46 -0.18
C ASP A 203 4.23 -1.20 1.28
N GLN A 204 5.47 -1.53 1.65
CA GLN A 204 6.00 -1.27 2.99
C GLN A 204 6.01 0.24 3.28
N GLY A 205 6.50 1.06 2.35
CA GLY A 205 6.48 2.52 2.48
C GLY A 205 5.06 3.09 2.61
N ALA A 206 4.12 2.60 1.78
CA ALA A 206 2.71 3.01 1.84
C ALA A 206 2.07 2.66 3.20
N SER A 207 2.37 1.49 3.77
CA SER A 207 1.87 1.10 5.09
C SER A 207 2.34 2.06 6.20
N VAL A 208 3.57 2.55 6.11
CA VAL A 208 4.09 3.54 7.05
C VAL A 208 3.45 4.91 6.84
N VAL A 209 3.21 5.33 5.58
CA VAL A 209 2.44 6.55 5.28
C VAL A 209 1.06 6.50 5.92
N ASP A 210 0.37 5.36 5.81
CA ASP A 210 -0.96 5.18 6.41
C ASP A 210 -0.89 5.19 7.94
N ALA A 211 0.13 4.58 8.56
CA ALA A 211 0.35 4.61 10.01
C ALA A 211 0.61 6.04 10.51
N ILE A 212 1.39 6.84 9.80
CA ILE A 212 1.66 8.24 10.14
C ILE A 212 0.37 9.08 10.03
N ASN A 213 -0.41 8.89 8.95
CA ASN A 213 -1.69 9.58 8.78
C ASN A 213 -2.70 9.19 9.86
N GLY A 214 -2.62 7.95 10.38
CA GLY A 214 -3.45 7.44 11.46
C GLY A 214 -3.16 8.06 12.84
N ILE A 215 -2.05 8.77 13.03
CA ILE A 215 -1.75 9.50 14.28
C ILE A 215 -2.81 10.59 14.53
N GLY A 216 -3.24 11.27 13.47
CA GLY A 216 -4.22 12.36 13.53
C GLY A 216 -3.73 13.55 14.35
N GLU A 217 -4.65 14.20 15.10
CA GLU A 217 -4.32 15.27 16.02
C GLU A 217 -3.58 14.73 17.26
N VAL A 218 -2.42 15.32 17.58
CA VAL A 218 -1.54 14.83 18.64
C VAL A 218 -2.09 15.21 20.01
N SER A 219 -2.21 14.23 20.88
CA SER A 219 -2.63 14.33 22.28
C SER A 219 -1.72 13.49 23.19
N LEU A 220 -1.90 13.57 24.50
CA LEU A 220 -1.21 12.69 25.45
C LEU A 220 -1.49 11.19 25.20
N GLY A 221 -2.62 10.86 24.56
CA GLY A 221 -2.95 9.49 24.14
C GLY A 221 -2.23 9.00 22.91
N SER A 222 -1.56 9.86 22.14
CA SER A 222 -0.97 9.53 20.83
C SER A 222 0.37 8.79 20.91
N GLY A 223 0.97 8.64 22.10
CA GLY A 223 2.32 8.08 22.27
C GLY A 223 2.52 6.70 21.66
N GLY A 224 1.52 5.81 21.80
CA GLY A 224 1.55 4.47 21.22
C GLY A 224 1.55 4.49 19.69
N ALA A 225 0.68 5.29 19.08
CA ALA A 225 0.59 5.42 17.62
C ALA A 225 1.88 6.00 17.02
N ILE A 226 2.44 7.05 17.65
CA ILE A 226 3.70 7.67 17.24
C ILE A 226 4.86 6.67 17.32
N THR A 227 4.98 5.94 18.45
CA THR A 227 6.02 4.92 18.63
C THR A 227 5.91 3.81 17.59
N ASN A 228 4.69 3.33 17.33
CA ASN A 228 4.46 2.30 16.30
C ASN A 228 4.84 2.77 14.91
N ALA A 229 4.46 4.00 14.51
CA ALA A 229 4.83 4.58 13.23
C ALA A 229 6.35 4.74 13.10
N ARG A 230 7.05 5.21 14.17
CA ARG A 230 8.50 5.32 14.22
C ARG A 230 9.19 3.97 14.07
N ASN A 231 8.74 2.96 14.80
CA ASN A 231 9.31 1.61 14.71
C ASN A 231 9.09 1.00 13.32
N ALA A 232 7.91 1.18 12.75
CA ALA A 232 7.62 0.73 11.39
C ALA A 232 8.54 1.42 10.36
N TYR A 233 8.73 2.73 10.45
CA TYR A 233 9.67 3.46 9.59
C TYR A 233 11.12 2.99 9.73
N ASN A 234 11.58 2.79 10.97
CA ASN A 234 12.96 2.35 11.23
C ASN A 234 13.22 0.92 10.73
N GLY A 235 12.20 0.08 10.66
CA GLY A 235 12.29 -1.28 10.12
C GLY A 235 12.34 -1.36 8.59
N LEU A 236 12.12 -0.26 7.87
CA LEU A 236 12.15 -0.22 6.42
C LEU A 236 13.58 -0.29 5.86
N SER A 237 13.71 -0.91 4.68
CA SER A 237 14.91 -0.74 3.83
C SER A 237 15.03 0.71 3.34
N GLU A 238 16.22 1.13 2.91
CA GLU A 238 16.43 2.48 2.36
C GLU A 238 15.55 2.74 1.13
N GLU A 239 15.35 1.71 0.29
CA GLU A 239 14.42 1.80 -0.84
C GLU A 239 12.98 2.05 -0.37
N ALA A 240 12.49 1.30 0.62
CA ALA A 240 11.15 1.47 1.17
C ALA A 240 10.94 2.83 1.86
N LYS A 241 11.96 3.35 2.55
CA LYS A 241 11.95 4.70 3.13
C LYS A 241 11.75 5.79 2.09
N SER A 242 12.29 5.59 0.87
CA SER A 242 12.13 6.56 -0.23
C SER A 242 10.66 6.74 -0.68
N TYR A 243 9.79 5.79 -0.35
CA TYR A 243 8.35 5.84 -0.63
C TYR A 243 7.51 6.43 0.52
N VAL A 244 8.13 6.80 1.66
CA VAL A 244 7.43 7.45 2.77
C VAL A 244 7.38 8.95 2.54
N SER A 245 6.27 9.43 1.97
CA SER A 245 6.11 10.83 1.54
C SER A 245 5.82 11.82 2.67
N ASN A 246 5.41 11.33 3.85
CA ASN A 246 4.97 12.13 5.00
C ASN A 246 5.87 11.98 6.23
N TYR A 247 7.14 11.66 6.04
CA TYR A 247 8.08 11.47 7.15
C TYR A 247 8.20 12.70 8.07
N SER A 248 8.20 13.90 7.50
CA SER A 248 8.23 15.14 8.27
C SER A 248 7.01 15.33 9.20
N THR A 249 5.86 14.73 8.84
CA THR A 249 4.68 14.72 9.71
C THR A 249 4.92 13.87 10.97
N LEU A 250 5.65 12.75 10.84
CA LEU A 250 6.03 11.93 12.00
C LEU A 250 6.96 12.69 12.94
N GLU A 251 7.98 13.39 12.40
CA GLU A 251 8.89 14.20 13.21
C GLU A 251 8.16 15.34 13.94
N ALA A 252 7.23 15.99 13.27
CA ALA A 252 6.39 17.01 13.87
C ALA A 252 5.48 16.45 14.97
N ALA A 253 4.91 15.27 14.78
CA ALA A 253 4.08 14.59 15.76
C ALA A 253 4.88 14.19 17.02
N GLU A 254 6.10 13.72 16.85
CA GLU A 254 7.02 13.40 17.97
C GLU A 254 7.38 14.63 18.80
N ALA A 255 7.72 15.74 18.13
CA ALA A 255 8.02 16.99 18.79
C ALA A 255 6.81 17.55 19.57
N ALA A 256 5.62 17.53 18.95
CA ALA A 256 4.38 17.95 19.61
C ALA A 256 4.05 17.11 20.84
N TYR A 257 4.18 15.78 20.71
CA TYR A 257 3.93 14.86 21.83
C TYR A 257 4.91 15.08 23.00
N ALA A 258 6.20 15.25 22.71
CA ALA A 258 7.20 15.56 23.73
C ALA A 258 6.88 16.87 24.47
N GLY A 259 6.40 17.89 23.76
CA GLY A 259 5.91 19.14 24.35
C GLY A 259 4.75 18.93 25.32
N LEU A 260 3.73 18.15 24.90
CA LEU A 260 2.57 17.84 25.73
C LEU A 260 2.96 17.06 27.01
N VAL A 261 3.84 16.06 26.88
CA VAL A 261 4.33 15.29 28.04
C VAL A 261 5.08 16.18 29.02
N SER A 262 5.95 17.09 28.53
CA SER A 262 6.67 18.03 29.37
C SER A 262 5.72 19.01 30.07
N GLN A 263 4.73 19.51 29.38
CA GLN A 263 3.70 20.42 29.96
C GLN A 263 2.89 19.72 31.05
N GLU A 264 2.50 18.46 30.83
CA GLU A 264 1.74 17.67 31.80
C GLU A 264 2.58 17.39 33.07
N ALA A 265 3.86 17.02 32.90
CA ALA A 265 4.77 16.83 34.02
C ALA A 265 4.94 18.13 34.84
N GLU A 266 5.04 19.27 34.15
CA GLU A 266 5.11 20.58 34.84
C GLU A 266 3.81 20.92 35.58
N ASN A 267 2.65 20.63 35.00
CA ASN A 267 1.35 20.81 35.62
C ASN A 267 1.20 19.93 36.88
N GLN A 268 1.61 18.67 36.81
CA GLN A 268 1.60 17.74 37.94
C GLN A 268 2.51 18.23 39.08
N ALA A 269 3.73 18.64 38.76
CA ALA A 269 4.67 19.19 39.75
C ALA A 269 4.15 20.47 40.41
N ASN A 270 3.45 21.34 39.64
CA ASN A 270 2.80 22.52 40.18
C ASN A 270 1.64 22.17 41.13
N ASN A 271 0.79 21.20 40.74
CA ASN A 271 -0.33 20.75 41.54
C ASN A 271 0.13 20.11 42.87
N GLU A 272 1.18 19.30 42.85
CA GLU A 272 1.79 18.72 44.04
C GLU A 272 2.35 19.81 44.96
N ALA A 273 3.12 20.76 44.41
CA ALA A 273 3.68 21.88 45.17
C ALA A 273 2.58 22.74 45.82
N GLN A 274 1.51 23.01 45.09
CA GLN A 274 0.36 23.76 45.58
C GLN A 274 -0.36 22.99 46.70
N GLY A 275 -0.53 21.67 46.58
CA GLY A 275 -1.10 20.84 47.65
C GLY A 275 -0.28 20.88 48.92
N GLN A 276 1.05 20.78 48.82
CA GLN A 276 1.97 20.89 49.97
C GLN A 276 1.93 22.30 50.59
N ALA A 277 1.92 23.36 49.79
CA ALA A 277 1.83 24.74 50.25
C ALA A 277 0.51 25.00 51.00
N ASN A 278 -0.61 24.51 50.49
CA ASN A 278 -1.92 24.66 51.15
C ASN A 278 -1.92 24.03 52.54
N GLY A 279 -1.30 22.86 52.71
CA GLY A 279 -1.14 22.25 54.04
C GLY A 279 -0.40 23.13 55.03
N VAL A 280 0.63 23.87 54.59
CA VAL A 280 1.36 24.84 55.46
C VAL A 280 0.54 26.11 55.68
N ILE A 281 -0.15 26.61 54.65
CA ILE A 281 -1.07 27.77 54.77
C ILE A 281 -2.13 27.49 55.84
N ASP A 282 -2.70 26.28 55.87
CA ASP A 282 -3.69 25.88 56.84
C ASP A 282 -3.10 25.79 58.26
N LEU A 283 -1.88 25.23 58.40
CA LEU A 283 -1.19 25.18 59.72
C LEU A 283 -0.92 26.58 60.27
N ILE A 284 -0.48 27.53 59.44
CA ILE A 284 -0.28 28.93 59.84
C ILE A 284 -1.63 29.57 60.22
N GLY A 285 -2.68 29.36 59.40
CA GLY A 285 -4.01 29.89 59.70
C GLY A 285 -4.64 29.36 61.00
N GLN A 286 -4.24 28.17 61.45
CA GLN A 286 -4.70 27.56 62.69
C GLN A 286 -4.01 28.11 63.96
N ILE A 287 -2.90 28.83 63.83
CA ILE A 287 -2.21 29.42 65.03
C ILE A 287 -3.14 30.46 65.72
N GLY A 288 -3.83 31.28 64.92
CA GLY A 288 -4.78 32.28 65.36
C GLY A 288 -4.12 33.36 66.28
N LYS A 289 -4.80 33.79 67.32
CA LYS A 289 -4.22 34.78 68.24
C LYS A 289 -3.08 34.14 69.03
N VAL A 290 -1.89 34.73 68.97
CA VAL A 290 -0.69 34.26 69.68
C VAL A 290 -0.82 34.43 71.18
N THR A 291 -0.48 33.37 71.88
CA THR A 291 -0.44 33.31 73.39
C THR A 291 0.82 32.57 73.80
N THR A 292 1.14 32.55 75.11
CA THR A 292 2.25 31.74 75.65
C THR A 292 2.09 30.23 75.45
N GLY A 293 0.89 29.75 75.06
CA GLY A 293 0.61 28.36 74.66
C GLY A 293 0.76 28.05 73.18
N SER A 294 1.08 29.00 72.29
CA SER A 294 1.09 28.82 70.86
C SER A 294 2.39 28.20 70.27
N GLY A 295 3.39 27.97 71.15
CA GLY A 295 4.73 27.53 70.73
C GLY A 295 4.76 26.25 69.88
N ASP A 296 3.99 25.23 70.28
CA ASP A 296 3.94 23.97 69.49
C ASP A 296 3.26 24.11 68.11
N ALA A 297 2.26 24.98 68.00
CA ALA A 297 1.57 25.24 66.73
C ALA A 297 2.49 26.02 65.78
N ILE A 298 3.17 27.05 66.27
CA ILE A 298 4.16 27.83 65.51
C ILE A 298 5.31 26.96 65.06
N LYS A 299 5.85 26.13 65.93
CA LYS A 299 6.93 25.20 65.60
C LYS A 299 6.51 24.21 64.49
N ARG A 300 5.31 23.63 64.61
CA ARG A 300 4.79 22.71 63.56
C ARG A 300 4.66 23.38 62.19
N ALA A 301 4.13 24.60 62.17
CA ALA A 301 3.99 25.36 60.90
C ALA A 301 5.39 25.67 60.29
N ARG A 302 6.36 26.08 61.13
CA ARG A 302 7.74 26.34 60.72
C ARG A 302 8.44 25.08 60.18
N ASP A 303 8.34 23.98 60.88
CA ASP A 303 8.95 22.72 60.50
C ASP A 303 8.34 22.23 59.16
N ALA A 304 7.01 22.33 59.01
CA ALA A 304 6.32 21.99 57.76
C ALA A 304 6.75 22.90 56.59
N TYR A 305 6.87 24.22 56.81
CA TYR A 305 7.38 25.14 55.79
C TYR A 305 8.81 24.81 55.37
N ASN A 306 9.68 24.54 56.31
CA ASN A 306 11.08 24.22 56.04
C ASN A 306 11.24 22.92 55.23
N ALA A 307 10.32 21.97 55.39
CA ALA A 307 10.30 20.70 54.64
C ALA A 307 9.82 20.84 53.20
N LEU A 308 9.20 21.95 52.81
CA LEU A 308 8.74 22.18 51.45
C LEU A 308 9.89 22.31 50.45
N SER A 309 9.65 21.91 49.20
CA SER A 309 10.49 22.25 48.07
C SER A 309 10.46 23.77 47.80
N ASP A 310 11.47 24.30 47.10
CA ASP A 310 11.52 25.73 46.78
C ASP A 310 10.28 26.18 45.98
N ARG A 311 9.78 25.33 45.07
CA ARG A 311 8.55 25.55 44.32
C ARG A 311 7.33 25.70 45.23
N ALA A 312 7.16 24.81 46.20
CA ALA A 312 6.06 24.84 47.16
C ALA A 312 6.18 26.01 48.14
N LYS A 313 7.40 26.35 48.60
CA LYS A 313 7.65 27.54 49.42
C LYS A 313 7.19 28.83 48.76
N ALA A 314 7.45 28.99 47.47
CA ALA A 314 7.01 30.15 46.70
C ALA A 314 5.47 30.30 46.61
N MET A 315 4.72 29.22 46.89
CA MET A 315 3.25 29.19 46.85
C MET A 315 2.59 29.39 48.22
N VAL A 316 3.37 29.51 49.29
CA VAL A 316 2.83 29.78 50.66
C VAL A 316 2.51 31.27 50.78
N SER A 317 1.24 31.62 50.64
CA SER A 317 0.76 33.01 50.54
C SER A 317 0.76 33.77 51.87
N ASN A 318 0.79 33.07 53.02
CA ASN A 318 0.76 33.64 54.36
C ASN A 318 2.07 33.42 55.14
N TYR A 319 3.20 33.30 54.45
CA TYR A 319 4.51 33.11 55.07
C TYR A 319 4.89 34.28 56.02
N ASP A 320 4.57 35.54 55.62
CA ASP A 320 4.83 36.72 56.44
C ASP A 320 4.05 36.67 57.76
N THR A 321 2.84 36.08 57.76
CA THR A 321 2.06 35.86 58.98
C THR A 321 2.79 34.96 59.98
N LEU A 322 3.36 33.81 59.45
CA LEU A 322 4.15 32.91 60.33
C LEU A 322 5.34 33.64 60.94
N THR A 323 6.02 34.47 60.19
CA THR A 323 7.18 35.23 60.69
C THR A 323 6.74 36.24 61.74
N ALA A 324 5.63 36.93 61.59
CA ALA A 324 5.08 37.87 62.59
C ALA A 324 4.62 37.13 63.84
N GLU A 325 3.99 35.97 63.74
CA GLU A 325 3.54 35.14 64.87
C GLU A 325 4.72 34.59 65.64
N GLU A 326 5.83 34.26 65.03
CA GLU A 326 7.08 33.86 65.67
C GLU A 326 7.68 35.00 66.52
N GLU A 327 7.70 36.24 65.99
CA GLU A 327 8.20 37.42 66.65
C GLU A 327 7.31 37.78 67.83
N GLU A 328 5.98 37.73 67.66
CA GLU A 328 5.02 37.99 68.79
C GLU A 328 5.17 36.97 69.92
N PHE A 329 5.26 35.66 69.57
CA PHE A 329 5.46 34.60 70.53
C PHE A 329 6.76 34.77 71.31
N LYS A 330 7.85 35.15 70.65
CA LYS A 330 9.13 35.43 71.30
C LYS A 330 8.99 36.57 72.35
N SER A 331 8.36 37.67 71.97
CA SER A 331 8.13 38.82 72.82
C SER A 331 7.29 38.47 74.11
N LEU A 332 6.25 37.62 73.93
CA LEU A 332 5.39 37.15 75.05
C LEU A 332 6.11 36.17 75.98
N SER A 333 7.12 35.45 75.46
CA SER A 333 7.88 34.44 76.22
C SER A 333 9.05 35.07 77.03
N GLU A 334 9.49 36.28 76.63
CA GLU A 334 10.57 37.03 77.24
C GLU A 334 10.05 38.07 78.25
N SER A 335 8.73 38.30 78.36
CA SER A 335 8.05 39.23 79.25
C SER A 335 7.51 38.51 80.50
#